data_5679869d94fa3831e05735d34b9c2af3
#
_entry.id   5679869d94fa3831e05735d34b9c2af3
#
_cell.length_a   1.000
_cell.length_b   1.000
_cell.length_c   1.000
_cell.angle_alpha   90.00
_cell.angle_beta   90.00
_cell.angle_gamma   90.00
#
_symmetry.space_group_name_H-M   'P 1'
#
loop_
_entity.id
_entity.type
_entity.pdbx_description
1 polymer ?
#
loop_
_entity_poly.entity_id
_entity_poly.type
_entity_poly.pdbx_seq_one_letter_code
_entity_poly.pdbx_strand_id
1 'polypeptide(L)'
;ASDVYKRQPPVRYGEDLSQLDPEDMADLIERIAADSGYEKVLVDVGQMGKGALSILKVCDGIYMPIKEDAISQAKVEEFEEYLQAAGQEKVLDRIRKLKLPYHSTFGKRESYMEQLLWGELGDYVRQLLRGKSGGGW
;
A
#
# COMPACT_ATOMS: atom_id res chain seq x y z
N ALA A 1 -4.69 12.32 23.51
CA ALA A 1 -3.55 12.02 22.68
C ALA A 1 -3.78 12.59 21.28
N SER A 2 -2.91 13.47 20.83
CA SER A 2 -2.99 13.96 19.46
C SER A 2 -2.53 12.86 18.52
N ASP A 3 -3.31 12.56 17.50
CA ASP A 3 -2.89 11.68 16.43
C ASP A 3 -1.68 12.29 15.73
N VAL A 4 -0.54 11.65 15.87
CA VAL A 4 0.67 12.09 15.20
C VAL A 4 0.74 11.41 13.85
N TYR A 5 0.50 12.20 12.82
CA TYR A 5 0.62 11.79 11.44
C TYR A 5 1.83 12.49 10.81
N LYS A 6 2.71 11.71 10.21
CA LYS A 6 3.84 12.22 9.44
C LYS A 6 3.85 11.61 8.06
N ARG A 7 4.21 12.40 7.08
CA ARG A 7 4.29 11.99 5.69
C ARG A 7 5.69 12.30 5.16
N GLN A 8 6.26 11.36 4.44
CA GLN A 8 7.48 11.61 3.69
C GLN A 8 7.19 12.61 2.56
N PRO A 9 7.96 13.70 2.44
CA PRO A 9 7.81 14.61 1.32
C PRO A 9 8.16 13.92 -0.01
N PRO A 10 7.53 14.32 -1.12
CA PRO A 10 7.89 13.79 -2.43
C PRO A 10 9.33 14.17 -2.79
N VAL A 11 9.98 13.31 -3.57
CA VAL A 11 11.26 13.64 -4.16
C VAL A 11 11.10 14.75 -5.20
N ARG A 12 12.13 15.59 -5.33
CA ARG A 12 12.10 16.72 -6.25
C ARG A 12 12.16 16.30 -7.71
N TYR A 13 12.90 15.21 -7.99
CA TYR A 13 13.09 14.66 -9.33
C TYR A 13 12.90 13.14 -9.29
N GLY A 14 12.21 12.59 -10.28
CA GLY A 14 12.00 11.15 -10.38
C GLY A 14 13.29 10.33 -10.51
N GLU A 15 14.34 10.95 -11.01
CA GLU A 15 15.67 10.34 -11.12
C GLU A 15 16.28 10.01 -9.76
N ASP A 16 15.93 10.77 -8.73
CA ASP A 16 16.41 10.53 -7.36
C ASP A 16 15.89 9.20 -6.79
N LEU A 17 14.70 8.77 -7.22
CA LEU A 17 14.12 7.48 -6.83
C LEU A 17 14.79 6.31 -7.53
N SER A 18 15.24 6.50 -8.78
CA SER A 18 15.86 5.42 -9.57
C SER A 18 17.26 5.06 -9.08
N GLN A 19 17.87 5.92 -8.27
CA GLN A 19 19.19 5.73 -7.67
C GLN A 19 19.13 5.04 -6.31
N LEU A 20 17.95 4.91 -5.70
CA LEU A 20 17.80 4.24 -4.42
C LEU A 20 17.84 2.72 -4.61
N ASP A 21 18.68 2.06 -3.83
CA ASP A 21 18.68 0.61 -3.74
C ASP A 21 17.37 0.16 -3.04
N PRO A 22 16.61 -0.76 -3.66
CA PRO A 22 15.39 -1.30 -3.04
C PRO A 22 15.63 -1.94 -1.66
N GLU A 23 16.79 -2.54 -1.43
CA GLU A 23 17.15 -3.10 -0.13
C GLU A 23 17.35 -2.02 0.91
N ASP A 24 17.99 -0.90 0.55
CA ASP A 24 18.15 0.25 1.45
C ASP A 24 16.79 0.86 1.83
N MET A 25 15.85 0.88 0.90
CA MET A 25 14.49 1.34 1.17
C MET A 25 13.76 0.41 2.13
N ALA A 26 13.88 -0.90 1.94
CA ALA A 26 13.30 -1.90 2.83
C ALA A 26 13.89 -1.76 4.24
N ASP A 27 15.20 -1.61 4.38
CA ASP A 27 15.88 -1.39 5.66
C ASP A 27 15.41 -0.11 6.34
N LEU A 28 15.22 0.96 5.60
CA LEU A 28 14.67 2.21 6.12
C LEU A 28 13.25 2.01 6.69
N ILE A 29 12.39 1.31 5.97
CA ILE A 29 11.03 1.00 6.42
C ILE A 29 11.06 0.20 7.72
N GLU A 30 11.89 -0.83 7.80
CA GLU A 30 12.05 -1.62 9.02
C GLU A 30 12.55 -0.80 10.20
N ARG A 31 13.51 0.10 10.00
CA ARG A 31 14.00 1.02 11.04
C ARG A 31 12.91 1.98 11.52
N ILE A 32 12.15 2.54 10.60
CA ILE A 32 11.03 3.43 10.96
C ILE A 32 10.01 2.64 11.80
N ALA A 33 9.66 1.43 11.39
CA ALA A 33 8.73 0.59 12.11
C ALA A 33 9.21 0.22 13.51
N ALA A 34 10.53 -0.05 13.67
CA ALA A 34 11.11 -0.46 14.96
C ALA A 34 11.35 0.72 15.92
N ASP A 35 11.81 1.85 15.41
CA ASP A 35 12.40 2.91 16.23
C ASP A 35 11.55 4.17 16.36
N SER A 36 10.54 4.34 15.49
CA SER A 36 9.78 5.60 15.46
C SER A 36 8.70 5.75 16.51
N GLY A 37 8.27 4.66 17.15
CA GLY A 37 7.13 4.65 18.05
C GLY A 37 5.76 4.73 17.35
N TYR A 38 5.72 4.70 16.02
CA TYR A 38 4.47 4.62 15.27
C TYR A 38 3.88 3.22 15.35
N GLU A 39 2.58 3.14 15.57
CA GLU A 39 1.86 1.86 15.57
C GLU A 39 1.74 1.25 14.17
N LYS A 40 1.68 2.10 13.16
CA LYS A 40 1.50 1.70 11.76
C LYS A 40 2.36 2.55 10.85
N VAL A 41 2.99 1.89 9.90
CA VAL A 41 3.74 2.52 8.80
C VAL A 41 3.05 2.11 7.50
N LEU A 42 2.55 3.07 6.75
CA LEU A 42 1.92 2.86 5.46
C LEU A 42 2.91 3.20 4.35
N VAL A 43 3.13 2.26 3.45
CA VAL A 43 4.02 2.43 2.31
C VAL A 43 3.18 2.37 1.03
N ASP A 44 3.17 3.47 0.29
CA ASP A 44 2.58 3.51 -1.04
C ASP A 44 3.65 3.13 -2.07
N VAL A 45 3.52 1.92 -2.60
CA VAL A 45 4.49 1.38 -3.56
C VAL A 45 4.24 1.89 -4.98
N GLY A 46 3.05 2.41 -5.23
CA GLY A 46 2.67 2.88 -6.56
C GLY A 46 2.64 1.78 -7.61
N GLN A 47 3.26 2.02 -8.75
CA GLN A 47 3.38 1.01 -9.78
C GLN A 47 4.45 -0.02 -9.41
N MET A 48 4.15 -1.29 -9.65
CA MET A 48 5.04 -2.40 -9.38
C MET A 48 6.22 -2.42 -10.36
N GLY A 49 7.32 -1.82 -9.95
CA GLY A 49 8.59 -1.83 -10.67
C GLY A 49 9.60 -2.77 -10.05
N LYS A 50 10.79 -2.79 -10.65
CA LYS A 50 11.95 -3.48 -10.07
C LYS A 50 12.19 -2.96 -8.65
N GLY A 51 12.28 -3.84 -7.69
CA GLY A 51 12.54 -3.49 -6.29
C GLY A 51 11.30 -3.44 -5.40
N ALA A 52 10.10 -3.44 -5.95
CA ALA A 52 8.89 -3.54 -5.15
C ALA A 52 8.88 -4.78 -4.26
N LEU A 53 9.43 -5.89 -4.73
CA LEU A 53 9.49 -7.14 -3.98
C LEU A 53 10.26 -6.99 -2.66
N SER A 54 11.38 -6.27 -2.63
CA SER A 54 12.15 -6.03 -1.40
C SER A 54 11.32 -5.29 -0.35
N ILE A 55 10.52 -4.33 -0.78
CA ILE A 55 9.59 -3.60 0.08
C ILE A 55 8.45 -4.50 0.56
N LEU A 56 7.86 -5.28 -0.33
CA LEU A 56 6.74 -6.17 0.00
C LEU A 56 7.15 -7.25 1.01
N LYS A 57 8.40 -7.72 0.96
CA LYS A 57 8.92 -8.72 1.90
C LYS A 57 8.93 -8.22 3.35
N VAL A 58 9.11 -6.94 3.59
CA VAL A 58 9.15 -6.36 4.94
C VAL A 58 7.78 -5.88 5.43
N CYS A 59 6.76 -5.92 4.59
CA CYS A 59 5.41 -5.55 4.96
C CYS A 59 4.68 -6.71 5.65
N ASP A 60 3.98 -6.41 6.75
CA ASP A 60 3.15 -7.40 7.44
C ASP A 60 1.82 -7.67 6.72
N GLY A 61 1.31 -6.71 6.02
CA GLY A 61 0.10 -6.81 5.22
C GLY A 61 0.22 -6.00 3.94
N ILE A 62 -0.31 -6.54 2.86
CA ILE A 62 -0.26 -5.91 1.54
C ILE A 62 -1.68 -5.77 1.02
N TYR A 63 -2.08 -4.55 0.70
CA TYR A 63 -3.38 -4.26 0.11
C TYR A 63 -3.20 -3.91 -1.36
N MET A 64 -3.87 -4.66 -2.22
CA MET A 64 -3.80 -4.50 -3.66
C MET A 64 -5.18 -4.10 -4.20
N PRO A 65 -5.42 -2.80 -4.43
CA PRO A 65 -6.62 -2.37 -5.13
C PRO A 65 -6.62 -2.91 -6.56
N ILE A 66 -7.69 -3.58 -6.95
CA ILE A 66 -7.85 -4.15 -8.28
C ILE A 66 -9.06 -3.58 -9.00
N LYS A 67 -8.96 -3.50 -10.33
CA LYS A 67 -10.09 -3.22 -11.21
C LYS A 67 -10.64 -4.52 -11.78
N GLU A 68 -11.91 -4.53 -12.12
CA GLU A 68 -12.59 -5.73 -12.64
C GLU A 68 -12.39 -5.96 -14.15
N ASP A 69 -11.63 -5.11 -14.84
CA ASP A 69 -11.35 -5.29 -16.25
C ASP A 69 -10.36 -6.43 -16.52
N ALA A 70 -10.44 -7.02 -17.70
CA ALA A 70 -9.63 -8.17 -18.09
C ALA A 70 -8.12 -7.89 -18.09
N ILE A 71 -7.71 -6.66 -18.44
CA ILE A 71 -6.30 -6.26 -18.48
C ILE A 71 -5.73 -6.20 -17.06
N SER A 72 -6.46 -5.62 -16.13
CA SER A 72 -6.06 -5.52 -14.72
C SER A 72 -5.98 -6.90 -14.08
N GLN A 73 -6.93 -7.78 -14.36
CA GLN A 73 -6.90 -9.16 -13.86
C GLN A 73 -5.71 -9.95 -14.40
N ALA A 74 -5.41 -9.80 -15.70
CA ALA A 74 -4.24 -10.46 -16.30
C ALA A 74 -2.93 -10.00 -15.64
N LYS A 75 -2.80 -8.71 -15.33
CA LYS A 75 -1.62 -8.18 -14.62
C LYS A 75 -1.49 -8.73 -13.20
N VAL A 76 -2.59 -8.89 -12.50
CA VAL A 76 -2.60 -9.50 -11.16
C VAL A 76 -2.16 -10.96 -11.22
N GLU A 77 -2.70 -11.73 -12.16
CA GLU A 77 -2.32 -13.13 -12.36
C GLU A 77 -0.83 -13.27 -12.70
N GLU A 78 -0.33 -12.45 -13.63
CA GLU A 78 1.09 -12.41 -13.98
C GLU A 78 1.98 -12.13 -12.76
N PHE A 79 1.56 -11.20 -11.92
CA PHE A 79 2.29 -10.87 -10.70
C PHE A 79 2.28 -12.02 -9.68
N GLU A 80 1.16 -12.68 -9.50
CA GLU A 80 1.04 -13.85 -8.64
C GLU A 80 1.92 -15.01 -9.12
N GLU A 81 1.91 -15.27 -10.42
CA GLU A 81 2.79 -16.27 -11.05
C GLU A 81 4.26 -15.92 -10.85
N TYR A 82 4.62 -14.65 -10.99
CA TYR A 82 5.97 -14.17 -10.73
C TYR A 82 6.40 -14.44 -9.29
N LEU A 83 5.55 -14.14 -8.32
CA LEU A 83 5.85 -14.41 -6.90
C LEU A 83 6.01 -15.89 -6.61
N GLN A 84 5.17 -16.74 -7.18
CA GLN A 84 5.29 -18.19 -7.06
C GLN A 84 6.59 -18.71 -7.68
N ALA A 85 6.92 -18.28 -8.88
CA ALA A 85 8.16 -18.66 -9.57
C ALA A 85 9.41 -18.19 -8.82
N ALA A 86 9.34 -17.06 -8.13
CA ALA A 86 10.41 -16.53 -7.31
C ALA A 86 10.48 -17.16 -5.90
N GLY A 87 9.62 -18.11 -5.57
CA GLY A 87 9.58 -18.75 -4.26
C GLY A 87 9.08 -17.83 -3.15
N GLN A 88 8.25 -16.85 -3.48
CA GLN A 88 7.75 -15.83 -2.57
C GLN A 88 6.29 -16.07 -2.14
N GLU A 89 5.93 -17.30 -1.84
CA GLU A 89 4.57 -17.66 -1.39
C GLU A 89 4.19 -16.93 -0.10
N LYS A 90 5.15 -16.64 0.78
CA LYS A 90 4.89 -15.88 2.01
C LYS A 90 4.43 -14.45 1.74
N VAL A 91 4.95 -13.81 0.69
CA VAL A 91 4.49 -12.50 0.25
C VAL A 91 3.09 -12.62 -0.31
N LEU A 92 2.85 -13.63 -1.13
CA LEU A 92 1.54 -13.90 -1.72
C LEU A 92 0.44 -14.07 -0.66
N ASP A 93 0.72 -14.80 0.41
CA ASP A 93 -0.20 -15.04 1.52
C ASP A 93 -0.59 -13.77 2.28
N ARG A 94 0.21 -12.73 2.20
CA ARG A 94 -0.05 -11.43 2.83
C ARG A 94 -0.85 -10.47 1.95
N ILE A 95 -1.04 -10.80 0.68
CA ILE A 95 -1.75 -9.95 -0.27
C ILE A 95 -3.25 -10.09 -0.08
N ARG A 96 -3.92 -8.95 0.07
CA ARG A 96 -5.38 -8.83 0.06
C ARG A 96 -5.80 -7.99 -1.13
N LYS A 97 -6.52 -8.61 -2.04
CA LYS A 97 -7.12 -7.93 -3.19
C LYS A 97 -8.34 -7.17 -2.72
N LEU A 98 -8.42 -5.89 -3.08
CA LEU A 98 -9.50 -5.01 -2.69
C LEU A 98 -10.24 -4.50 -3.92
N LYS A 99 -11.56 -4.60 -3.87
CA LYS A 99 -12.45 -3.87 -4.76
C LYS A 99 -12.87 -2.59 -4.08
N LEU A 100 -12.38 -1.47 -4.55
CA LEU A 100 -12.73 -0.18 -3.97
C LEU A 100 -14.10 0.28 -4.47
N PRO A 101 -14.94 0.85 -3.60
CA PRO A 101 -16.19 1.46 -4.04
C PRO A 101 -15.92 2.57 -5.06
N TYR A 102 -16.81 2.66 -6.06
CA TYR A 102 -16.73 3.75 -7.02
C TYR A 102 -17.00 5.08 -6.33
N HIS A 103 -16.17 6.08 -6.61
CA HIS A 103 -16.34 7.41 -6.10
C HIS A 103 -16.55 8.41 -7.24
N SER A 104 -17.75 8.97 -7.34
CA SER A 104 -18.16 9.85 -8.46
C SER A 104 -17.58 11.26 -8.40
N THR A 105 -16.91 11.64 -7.31
CA THR A 105 -16.43 13.00 -7.06
C THR A 105 -14.93 13.18 -7.24
N PHE A 106 -14.28 12.25 -7.92
CA PHE A 106 -12.88 12.38 -8.28
C PHE A 106 -12.63 13.70 -9.05
N GLY A 107 -11.80 14.56 -8.50
CA GLY A 107 -11.36 15.81 -9.13
C GLY A 107 -12.09 17.09 -8.74
N LYS A 108 -13.07 17.06 -7.83
CA LYS A 108 -13.69 18.28 -7.26
C LYS A 108 -12.92 18.73 -6.03
N ARG A 109 -12.37 19.95 -6.08
CA ARG A 109 -11.27 20.38 -5.19
C ARG A 109 -11.61 20.62 -3.72
N GLU A 110 -12.67 21.31 -3.38
CA GLU A 110 -12.80 21.92 -2.05
C GLU A 110 -13.33 20.99 -0.94
N SER A 111 -14.10 19.99 -1.28
CA SER A 111 -14.65 19.02 -0.33
C SER A 111 -14.20 17.59 -0.57
N TYR A 112 -13.20 17.41 -1.43
CA TYR A 112 -12.78 16.07 -1.88
C TYR A 112 -12.29 15.20 -0.72
N MET A 113 -11.43 15.73 0.14
CA MET A 113 -10.92 14.97 1.29
C MET A 113 -12.02 14.64 2.31
N GLU A 114 -12.92 15.58 2.58
CA GLU A 114 -14.05 15.32 3.47
C GLU A 114 -15.01 14.29 2.89
N GLN A 115 -15.29 14.37 1.59
CA GLN A 115 -16.12 13.39 0.89
C GLN A 115 -15.49 12.00 0.90
N LEU A 116 -14.18 11.91 0.75
CA LEU A 116 -13.47 10.63 0.89
C LEU A 116 -13.57 10.08 2.31
N LEU A 117 -13.34 10.92 3.32
CA LEU A 117 -13.36 10.49 4.72
C LEU A 117 -14.74 10.03 5.20
N TRP A 118 -15.79 10.70 4.78
CA TRP A 118 -17.16 10.46 5.25
C TRP A 118 -18.04 9.72 4.22
N GLY A 119 -17.50 9.40 3.05
CA GLY A 119 -18.19 8.63 2.02
C GLY A 119 -17.98 7.13 2.15
N GLU A 120 -18.47 6.41 1.16
CA GLU A 120 -18.36 4.94 1.10
C GLU A 120 -16.91 4.43 1.14
N LEU A 121 -15.99 5.14 0.49
CA LEU A 121 -14.57 4.75 0.49
C LEU A 121 -13.96 4.87 1.88
N GLY A 122 -14.23 5.97 2.59
CA GLY A 122 -13.77 6.15 3.96
C GLY A 122 -14.35 5.11 4.91
N ASP A 123 -15.63 4.79 4.78
CA ASP A 123 -16.28 3.73 5.56
C ASP A 123 -15.66 2.37 5.27
N TYR A 124 -15.42 2.06 4.02
CA TYR A 124 -14.77 0.82 3.61
C TYR A 124 -13.38 0.67 4.22
N VAL A 125 -12.56 1.73 4.14
CA VAL A 125 -11.21 1.72 4.73
C VAL A 125 -11.27 1.58 6.25
N ARG A 126 -12.18 2.27 6.93
CA ARG A 126 -12.39 2.11 8.37
C ARG A 126 -12.77 0.69 8.76
N GLN A 127 -13.63 0.04 7.99
CA GLN A 127 -13.98 -1.37 8.20
C GLN A 127 -12.79 -2.30 8.01
N LEU A 128 -11.97 -2.08 6.97
CA LEU A 128 -10.74 -2.84 6.76
C LEU A 128 -9.77 -2.72 7.96
N LEU A 129 -9.62 -1.53 8.49
CA LEU A 129 -8.73 -1.28 9.62
C LEU A 129 -9.28 -1.86 10.94
N ARG A 130 -10.60 -1.80 11.16
CA ARG A 130 -11.26 -2.35 12.34
C ARG A 130 -11.31 -3.88 12.35
N GLY A 131 -11.58 -4.50 11.23
CA GLY A 131 -11.62 -5.97 11.10
C GLY A 131 -10.32 -6.66 11.45
N LYS A 132 -9.28 -5.89 11.72
CA LYS A 132 -7.96 -6.38 12.09
C LYS A 132 -7.55 -6.12 13.54
N SER A 133 -8.36 -5.42 14.31
CA SER A 133 -8.08 -5.23 15.73
C SER A 133 -8.19 -6.50 16.57
N GLY A 134 -8.67 -7.59 15.99
CA GLY A 134 -8.79 -8.89 16.65
C GLY A 134 -7.81 -9.97 16.20
N GLY A 135 -6.94 -9.70 15.24
CA GLY A 135 -6.03 -10.71 14.72
C GLY A 135 -4.81 -10.08 14.08
N GLY A 136 -3.93 -9.59 14.88
CA GLY A 136 -2.69 -8.91 14.56
C GLY A 136 -2.23 -8.82 13.09
N TRP A 137 -2.13 -7.68 12.62
CA TRP A 137 -1.16 -7.33 11.61
C TRP A 137 -0.41 -6.14 12.05
#